data_eed1d026617dd4e44f6cb1e91d005268
#
_entry.id   eed1d026617dd4e44f6cb1e91d005268
#
_cell.length_a   1.000
_cell.length_b   1.000
_cell.length_c   1.000
_cell.angle_alpha   90.00
_cell.angle_beta   90.00
_cell.angle_gamma   90.00
#
_symmetry.space_group_name_H-M   'P 1'
#
loop_
_entity.id
_entity.type
_entity.pdbx_description
1 polymer ?
#
loop_
_entity_poly.entity_id
_entity_poly.type
_entity_poly.pdbx_seq_one_letter_code
_entity_poly.pdbx_strand_id
1 'polypeptide(L)'
;MEGTTYGYVRLYRSLDGVNNAVIQDDIFYEDVRSLIRPDYVPHGDNWRTGPESAIRAQVKQRLEAMGGTLIEVSYTDNEQVRKIDRQLREKLAMPEYRRRRLRLLLGMCPVVKAIEAHSGLTGLIAEKTVVAQDGRLDQFDAMWVSSLCDSTAKGKPDIELVDLSSRLRTIDDIMEVTTKPIILDGDTGGLPEHFVYNVRTLERMGVSAVIIEDKKGLKKNSLFGTEVEQTQDSIEGFSEKIRAGKRAQLTDDFMIIARIESLILERGMEDALKRAAAFTKAGADGIMIHSRKKDPAEILEFCDRFRASDKATPIVVVPTSFNAITEEELAAHGVNIVIYANQLTRSAFPAMQKTAEDILRCHRAKEVDDRLMSIKEIITLIDEL
;
A
#
# COMPACT_ATOMS: atom_id res chain seq x y z
N MET A 1 -16.35 12.73 3.02
CA MET A 1 -16.44 11.41 2.36
C MET A 1 -15.09 11.12 1.73
N GLU A 2 -14.17 10.58 2.52
CA GLU A 2 -12.81 10.26 2.10
C GLU A 2 -12.62 8.75 2.18
N GLY A 3 -13.44 8.04 1.44
CA GLY A 3 -13.30 6.59 1.30
C GLY A 3 -12.66 6.27 -0.04
N THR A 4 -11.91 5.23 -0.07
CA THR A 4 -11.23 4.74 -1.26
C THR A 4 -12.18 4.60 -2.44
N THR A 5 -11.90 5.34 -3.49
CA THR A 5 -12.72 5.54 -4.69
C THR A 5 -13.35 4.25 -5.26
N TYR A 6 -12.66 3.14 -5.19
CA TYR A 6 -13.06 1.87 -5.82
C TYR A 6 -14.07 1.03 -5.05
N GLY A 7 -14.07 1.09 -3.72
CA GLY A 7 -15.10 0.45 -2.89
C GLY A 7 -16.47 1.08 -3.09
N TYR A 8 -16.50 2.38 -3.32
CA TYR A 8 -17.72 3.14 -3.52
C TYR A 8 -18.42 2.86 -4.87
N VAL A 9 -17.67 2.66 -5.96
CA VAL A 9 -18.29 2.39 -7.28
C VAL A 9 -19.20 1.19 -7.27
N ARG A 10 -18.84 0.08 -6.60
CA ARG A 10 -19.71 -1.09 -6.46
C ARG A 10 -20.91 -0.82 -5.57
N LEU A 11 -20.72 -0.08 -4.49
CA LEU A 11 -21.83 0.29 -3.60
C LEU A 11 -22.82 1.18 -4.33
N TYR A 12 -22.35 2.21 -5.03
CA TYR A 12 -23.24 3.11 -5.78
C TYR A 12 -24.01 2.37 -6.88
N ARG A 13 -23.40 1.43 -7.57
CA ARG A 13 -24.10 0.58 -8.58
C ARG A 13 -25.19 -0.33 -7.98
N SER A 14 -25.16 -0.57 -6.67
CA SER A 14 -26.18 -1.38 -5.98
C SER A 14 -27.34 -0.56 -5.40
N LEU A 15 -27.31 0.76 -5.52
CA LEU A 15 -28.36 1.65 -5.04
C LEU A 15 -29.50 1.71 -6.08
N ASP A 16 -30.73 1.72 -5.59
CA ASP A 16 -31.91 1.92 -6.44
C ASP A 16 -31.85 3.30 -7.13
N GLY A 17 -32.10 3.29 -8.44
CA GLY A 17 -32.03 4.49 -9.27
C GLY A 17 -30.66 4.83 -9.83
N VAL A 18 -29.60 4.08 -9.48
CA VAL A 18 -28.26 4.26 -10.06
C VAL A 18 -28.08 3.33 -11.25
N ASN A 19 -28.12 3.86 -12.46
CA ASN A 19 -27.96 3.09 -13.68
C ASN A 19 -26.48 2.78 -13.99
N ASN A 20 -25.57 3.67 -13.61
CA ASN A 20 -24.14 3.47 -13.80
C ASN A 20 -23.33 4.22 -12.73
N ALA A 21 -22.11 3.76 -12.45
CA ALA A 21 -21.14 4.45 -11.62
C ALA A 21 -19.78 4.37 -12.29
N VAL A 22 -19.12 5.51 -12.45
CA VAL A 22 -17.79 5.63 -13.04
C VAL A 22 -16.81 6.20 -12.02
N ILE A 23 -15.55 5.82 -12.16
CA ILE A 23 -14.48 6.37 -11.35
C ILE A 23 -14.14 7.73 -11.91
N GLN A 24 -13.93 8.68 -11.03
CA GLN A 24 -13.48 10.01 -11.37
C GLN A 24 -12.08 10.19 -10.82
N ASP A 25 -11.12 10.41 -11.71
CA ASP A 25 -9.70 10.56 -11.38
C ASP A 25 -9.30 12.04 -11.22
N ASP A 26 -10.20 12.96 -11.58
CA ASP A 26 -9.97 14.40 -11.60
C ASP A 26 -11.01 15.14 -10.75
N ILE A 27 -10.55 16.03 -9.84
CA ILE A 27 -11.44 16.86 -9.00
C ILE A 27 -12.27 17.88 -9.81
N PHE A 28 -11.87 18.20 -11.03
CA PHE A 28 -12.63 19.11 -11.90
C PHE A 28 -13.70 18.42 -12.74
N TYR A 29 -13.84 17.10 -12.65
CA TYR A 29 -14.82 16.30 -13.38
C TYR A 29 -14.68 16.37 -14.92
N GLU A 30 -13.48 16.68 -15.44
CA GLU A 30 -13.30 16.95 -16.87
C GLU A 30 -13.62 15.73 -17.73
N ASP A 31 -13.05 14.59 -17.41
CA ASP A 31 -13.23 13.36 -18.21
C ASP A 31 -14.65 12.81 -18.12
N VAL A 32 -15.22 12.81 -16.93
CA VAL A 32 -16.57 12.28 -16.70
C VAL A 32 -17.63 13.15 -17.36
N ARG A 33 -17.46 14.47 -17.36
CA ARG A 33 -18.41 15.41 -18.01
C ARG A 33 -18.38 15.35 -19.52
N SER A 34 -17.20 15.21 -20.11
CA SER A 34 -17.05 15.06 -21.56
C SER A 34 -17.69 13.77 -22.08
N LEU A 35 -17.66 12.71 -21.27
CA LEU A 35 -18.23 11.41 -21.58
C LEU A 35 -19.75 11.35 -21.37
N ILE A 36 -20.27 11.95 -20.28
CA ILE A 36 -21.67 11.75 -19.84
C ILE A 36 -22.57 12.92 -20.25
N ARG A 37 -22.04 14.15 -20.35
CA ARG A 37 -22.77 15.40 -20.62
C ARG A 37 -24.06 15.52 -19.79
N PRO A 38 -23.95 15.59 -18.46
CA PRO A 38 -25.11 15.53 -17.59
C PRO A 38 -25.97 16.79 -17.71
N ASP A 39 -27.29 16.63 -17.68
CA ASP A 39 -28.24 17.75 -17.58
C ASP A 39 -28.20 18.38 -16.18
N TYR A 40 -27.96 17.57 -15.14
CA TYR A 40 -27.87 18.01 -13.75
C TYR A 40 -26.68 17.36 -13.04
N VAL A 41 -25.95 18.16 -12.28
CA VAL A 41 -24.91 17.69 -11.36
C VAL A 41 -25.32 18.08 -9.94
N PRO A 42 -25.76 17.14 -9.10
CA PRO A 42 -25.97 17.40 -7.68
C PRO A 42 -24.65 17.39 -6.93
N HIS A 43 -24.43 18.34 -6.03
CA HIS A 43 -23.28 18.41 -5.16
C HIS A 43 -23.65 19.00 -3.79
N GLY A 44 -22.92 18.63 -2.74
CA GLY A 44 -23.06 19.28 -1.43
C GLY A 44 -22.63 20.75 -1.50
N ASP A 45 -23.19 21.59 -0.65
CA ASP A 45 -22.87 23.03 -0.61
C ASP A 45 -21.63 23.39 0.22
N ASN A 46 -20.96 22.39 0.78
CA ASN A 46 -19.74 22.53 1.59
C ASN A 46 -18.56 23.18 0.84
N TRP A 47 -18.55 23.12 -0.47
CA TRP A 47 -17.54 23.73 -1.35
C TRP A 47 -17.79 25.19 -1.73
N ARG A 48 -18.84 25.82 -1.19
CA ARG A 48 -19.13 27.26 -1.43
C ARG A 48 -18.08 28.18 -0.83
N THR A 49 -17.44 27.72 0.22
CA THR A 49 -16.39 28.44 0.96
C THR A 49 -15.16 27.57 1.13
N GLY A 50 -14.00 28.18 1.38
CA GLY A 50 -12.75 27.46 1.59
C GLY A 50 -11.99 27.11 0.29
N PRO A 51 -11.02 26.18 0.35
CA PRO A 51 -10.15 25.85 -0.77
C PRO A 51 -10.89 25.34 -2.01
N GLU A 52 -12.00 24.67 -1.84
CA GLU A 52 -12.79 24.05 -2.91
C GLU A 52 -13.67 25.05 -3.68
N SER A 53 -13.77 26.30 -3.24
CA SER A 53 -14.59 27.32 -3.90
C SER A 53 -14.14 27.62 -5.34
N ALA A 54 -12.85 27.51 -5.63
CA ALA A 54 -12.30 27.65 -6.96
C ALA A 54 -12.72 26.50 -7.89
N ILE A 55 -12.76 25.27 -7.37
CA ILE A 55 -13.24 24.07 -8.07
C ILE A 55 -14.71 24.23 -8.42
N ARG A 56 -15.51 24.66 -7.44
CA ARG A 56 -16.95 24.96 -7.63
C ARG A 56 -17.19 25.94 -8.80
N ALA A 57 -16.44 27.04 -8.82
CA ALA A 57 -16.57 28.05 -9.86
C ALA A 57 -16.31 27.47 -11.26
N GLN A 58 -15.25 26.68 -11.42
CA GLN A 58 -14.91 26.02 -12.69
C GLN A 58 -15.97 24.99 -13.10
N VAL A 59 -16.42 24.14 -12.16
CA VAL A 59 -17.46 23.14 -12.41
C VAL A 59 -18.74 23.81 -12.89
N LYS A 60 -19.16 24.88 -12.21
CA LYS A 60 -20.36 25.64 -12.59
C LYS A 60 -20.24 26.26 -13.99
N GLN A 61 -19.13 26.95 -14.27
CA GLN A 61 -18.90 27.59 -15.57
C GLN A 61 -18.93 26.56 -16.71
N ARG A 62 -18.33 25.40 -16.52
CA ARG A 62 -18.27 24.37 -17.56
C ARG A 62 -19.59 23.66 -17.78
N LEU A 63 -20.37 23.43 -16.70
CA LEU A 63 -21.71 22.89 -16.80
C LEU A 63 -22.63 23.84 -17.59
N GLU A 64 -22.62 25.11 -17.26
CA GLU A 64 -23.39 26.14 -17.97
C GLU A 64 -23.03 26.20 -19.47
N ALA A 65 -21.73 26.07 -19.80
CA ALA A 65 -21.27 26.03 -21.19
C ALA A 65 -21.78 24.80 -21.99
N MET A 66 -22.15 23.72 -21.29
CA MET A 66 -22.71 22.50 -21.90
C MET A 66 -24.22 22.43 -21.82
N GLY A 67 -24.89 23.45 -21.26
CA GLY A 67 -26.34 23.49 -21.03
C GLY A 67 -26.80 22.73 -19.79
N GLY A 68 -25.88 22.24 -18.95
CA GLY A 68 -26.19 21.55 -17.70
C GLY A 68 -26.37 22.51 -16.50
N THR A 69 -26.93 22.01 -15.43
CA THR A 69 -27.23 22.78 -14.21
C THR A 69 -26.60 22.13 -12.98
N LEU A 70 -25.93 22.94 -12.15
CA LEU A 70 -25.43 22.53 -10.84
C LEU A 70 -26.57 22.65 -9.80
N ILE A 71 -26.93 21.54 -9.17
CA ILE A 71 -27.88 21.50 -8.07
C ILE A 71 -27.08 21.37 -6.78
N GLU A 72 -27.07 22.42 -5.96
CA GLU A 72 -26.41 22.39 -4.67
C GLU A 72 -27.41 22.00 -3.57
N VAL A 73 -27.15 20.87 -2.95
CA VAL A 73 -27.90 20.35 -1.82
C VAL A 73 -27.16 20.75 -0.55
N SER A 74 -27.88 21.30 0.42
CA SER A 74 -27.28 21.63 1.72
C SER A 74 -26.63 20.39 2.30
N TYR A 75 -25.34 20.52 2.64
CA TYR A 75 -24.61 19.45 3.31
C TYR A 75 -25.22 19.27 4.70
N THR A 76 -26.02 18.26 4.82
CA THR A 76 -26.48 17.80 6.12
C THR A 76 -25.60 16.66 6.53
N ASP A 77 -24.96 16.79 7.68
CA ASP A 77 -24.35 15.66 8.38
C ASP A 77 -25.51 14.74 8.79
N ASN A 78 -25.84 13.85 7.86
CA ASN A 78 -27.05 13.05 7.91
C ASN A 78 -26.68 11.69 8.53
N GLU A 79 -27.43 11.26 9.50
CA GLU A 79 -27.30 9.94 10.13
C GLU A 79 -27.28 8.79 9.09
N GLN A 80 -28.00 8.94 7.98
CA GLN A 80 -28.01 7.95 6.90
C GLN A 80 -26.65 7.88 6.17
N VAL A 81 -26.00 9.03 5.91
CA VAL A 81 -24.66 9.07 5.29
C VAL A 81 -23.64 8.44 6.22
N ARG A 82 -23.67 8.76 7.51
CA ARG A 82 -22.81 8.12 8.52
C ARG A 82 -23.07 6.61 8.60
N LYS A 83 -24.32 6.16 8.51
CA LYS A 83 -24.67 4.75 8.50
C LYS A 83 -24.12 4.04 7.27
N ILE A 84 -24.24 4.64 6.09
CA ILE A 84 -23.68 4.07 4.85
C ILE A 84 -22.15 4.00 4.93
N ASP A 85 -21.49 5.06 5.39
CA ASP A 85 -20.03 5.07 5.55
C ASP A 85 -19.57 3.99 6.54
N ARG A 86 -20.26 3.86 7.67
CA ARG A 86 -20.00 2.80 8.65
C ARG A 86 -20.16 1.41 8.03
N GLN A 87 -21.28 1.15 7.36
CA GLN A 87 -21.52 -0.15 6.70
C GLN A 87 -20.47 -0.47 5.64
N LEU A 88 -20.00 0.55 4.91
CA LEU A 88 -18.94 0.38 3.94
C LEU A 88 -17.61 0.04 4.61
N ARG A 89 -17.23 0.76 5.67
CA ARG A 89 -16.01 0.48 6.44
C ARG A 89 -16.05 -0.92 7.05
N GLU A 90 -17.16 -1.30 7.67
CA GLU A 90 -17.39 -2.64 8.21
C GLU A 90 -17.19 -3.70 7.12
N LYS A 91 -17.76 -3.49 5.95
CA LYS A 91 -17.62 -4.42 4.82
C LYS A 91 -16.19 -4.50 4.28
N LEU A 92 -15.50 -3.36 4.14
CA LEU A 92 -14.13 -3.31 3.67
C LEU A 92 -13.12 -3.87 4.70
N ALA A 93 -13.47 -3.86 5.98
CA ALA A 93 -12.68 -4.48 7.05
C ALA A 93 -12.78 -6.01 7.06
N MET A 94 -13.83 -6.60 6.44
CA MET A 94 -13.98 -8.05 6.40
C MET A 94 -12.82 -8.72 5.66
N PRO A 95 -12.31 -9.87 6.17
CA PRO A 95 -11.12 -10.54 5.63
C PRO A 95 -11.19 -10.82 4.13
N GLU A 96 -12.32 -11.28 3.61
CA GLU A 96 -12.51 -11.59 2.20
C GLU A 96 -12.43 -10.36 1.30
N TYR A 97 -12.94 -9.21 1.73
CA TYR A 97 -12.87 -7.97 0.98
C TYR A 97 -11.45 -7.38 1.00
N ARG A 98 -10.80 -7.33 2.16
CA ARG A 98 -9.43 -6.84 2.31
C ARG A 98 -8.45 -7.67 1.49
N ARG A 99 -8.54 -9.01 1.58
CA ARG A 99 -7.69 -9.94 0.84
C ARG A 99 -7.77 -9.72 -0.66
N ARG A 100 -8.99 -9.63 -1.20
CA ARG A 100 -9.23 -9.46 -2.64
C ARG A 100 -8.80 -8.09 -3.17
N ARG A 101 -8.76 -7.07 -2.32
CA ARG A 101 -8.63 -5.67 -2.74
C ARG A 101 -7.33 -5.38 -3.48
N LEU A 102 -6.21 -6.01 -3.12
CA LEU A 102 -4.95 -5.81 -3.83
C LEU A 102 -5.04 -6.22 -5.31
N ARG A 103 -5.64 -7.36 -5.61
CA ARG A 103 -5.84 -7.79 -7.00
C ARG A 103 -6.76 -6.86 -7.78
N LEU A 104 -7.79 -6.33 -7.13
CA LEU A 104 -8.68 -5.35 -7.75
C LEU A 104 -7.91 -4.06 -8.09
N LEU A 105 -7.08 -3.56 -7.18
CA LEU A 105 -6.26 -2.36 -7.41
C LEU A 105 -5.26 -2.58 -8.55
N LEU A 106 -4.60 -3.72 -8.62
CA LEU A 106 -3.69 -4.07 -9.72
C LEU A 106 -4.37 -4.10 -11.11
N GLY A 107 -5.66 -4.37 -11.16
CA GLY A 107 -6.45 -4.31 -12.40
C GLY A 107 -6.98 -2.91 -12.74
N MET A 108 -6.81 -1.92 -11.87
CA MET A 108 -7.46 -0.62 -11.96
C MET A 108 -6.49 0.56 -11.90
N CYS A 109 -5.36 0.41 -11.19
CA CYS A 109 -4.36 1.45 -11.02
C CYS A 109 -3.14 1.17 -11.92
N PRO A 110 -2.55 2.20 -12.52
CA PRO A 110 -1.27 2.05 -13.24
C PRO A 110 -0.17 1.53 -12.30
N VAL A 111 -0.14 2.06 -11.08
CA VAL A 111 0.76 1.67 -9.99
C VAL A 111 -0.01 1.65 -8.68
N VAL A 112 0.17 0.62 -7.87
CA VAL A 112 -0.30 0.53 -6.49
C VAL A 112 0.80 1.05 -5.56
N LYS A 113 0.48 2.04 -4.74
CA LYS A 113 1.40 2.67 -3.79
C LYS A 113 1.21 2.08 -2.41
N ALA A 114 2.23 1.41 -1.90
CA ALA A 114 2.21 0.85 -0.56
C ALA A 114 3.21 1.59 0.36
N ILE A 115 2.75 1.97 1.55
CA ILE A 115 3.62 2.55 2.58
C ILE A 115 3.74 1.62 3.78
N GLU A 116 4.86 1.71 4.49
CA GLU A 116 5.08 0.90 5.69
C GLU A 116 4.01 1.14 6.76
N ALA A 117 3.61 0.05 7.43
CA ALA A 117 2.86 0.09 8.67
C ALA A 117 3.43 -0.96 9.63
N HIS A 118 3.60 -0.59 10.91
CA HIS A 118 4.17 -1.46 11.95
C HIS A 118 3.46 -1.27 13.30
N SER A 119 2.35 -0.56 13.31
CA SER A 119 1.47 -0.33 14.47
C SER A 119 0.13 0.24 13.99
N GLY A 120 -0.89 0.25 14.85
CA GLY A 120 -2.15 0.93 14.57
C GLY A 120 -1.95 2.42 14.22
N LEU A 121 -1.01 3.11 14.90
CA LEU A 121 -0.73 4.52 14.59
C LEU A 121 -0.21 4.73 13.16
N THR A 122 0.77 3.92 12.74
CA THR A 122 1.29 4.02 11.36
C THR A 122 0.29 3.52 10.33
N GLY A 123 -0.58 2.57 10.70
CA GLY A 123 -1.74 2.17 9.91
C GLY A 123 -2.70 3.32 9.68
N LEU A 124 -3.03 4.10 10.72
CA LEU A 124 -3.87 5.30 10.61
C LEU A 124 -3.26 6.36 9.68
N ILE A 125 -1.94 6.57 9.77
CA ILE A 125 -1.24 7.48 8.85
C ILE A 125 -1.40 7.00 7.40
N ALA A 126 -1.16 5.72 7.14
CA ALA A 126 -1.32 5.14 5.82
C ALA A 126 -2.77 5.23 5.29
N GLU A 127 -3.77 5.04 6.18
CA GLU A 127 -5.19 5.10 5.85
C GLU A 127 -5.66 6.52 5.54
N LYS A 128 -5.27 7.50 6.39
CA LYS A 128 -5.84 8.86 6.38
C LYS A 128 -5.01 9.88 5.58
N THR A 129 -3.78 9.55 5.16
CA THR A 129 -2.96 10.51 4.39
C THR A 129 -3.51 10.66 2.99
N VAL A 130 -3.97 11.86 2.68
CA VAL A 130 -4.46 12.29 1.36
C VAL A 130 -3.83 13.63 1.03
N VAL A 131 -3.34 13.77 -0.19
CA VAL A 131 -2.78 15.01 -0.72
C VAL A 131 -3.57 15.44 -1.93
N ALA A 132 -3.97 16.71 -1.97
CA ALA A 132 -4.57 17.34 -3.14
C ALA A 132 -3.48 18.09 -3.90
N GLN A 133 -3.13 17.66 -5.09
CA GLN A 133 -2.13 18.29 -5.93
C GLN A 133 -2.58 18.24 -7.39
N ASP A 134 -2.41 19.35 -8.12
CA ASP A 134 -2.70 19.47 -9.56
C ASP A 134 -4.11 18.99 -9.95
N GLY A 135 -5.09 19.22 -9.08
CA GLY A 135 -6.46 18.81 -9.31
C GLY A 135 -6.76 17.33 -9.07
N ARG A 136 -5.81 16.57 -8.53
CA ARG A 136 -5.97 15.15 -8.18
C ARG A 136 -5.85 14.93 -6.68
N LEU A 137 -6.60 13.97 -6.17
CA LEU A 137 -6.42 13.44 -4.82
C LEU A 137 -5.46 12.24 -4.91
N ASP A 138 -4.41 12.31 -4.16
CA ASP A 138 -3.41 11.24 -4.09
C ASP A 138 -3.34 10.65 -2.68
N GLN A 139 -3.22 9.32 -2.59
CA GLN A 139 -3.18 8.57 -1.34
C GLN A 139 -2.41 7.26 -1.53
N PHE A 140 -2.02 6.66 -0.42
CA PHE A 140 -1.52 5.29 -0.47
C PHE A 140 -2.65 4.28 -0.67
N ASP A 141 -2.42 3.26 -1.49
CA ASP A 141 -3.42 2.25 -1.86
C ASP A 141 -3.37 1.03 -0.95
N ALA A 142 -2.19 0.72 -0.41
CA ALA A 142 -1.90 -0.47 0.38
C ALA A 142 -0.92 -0.18 1.52
N MET A 143 -0.82 -1.12 2.45
CA MET A 143 0.15 -1.09 3.54
C MET A 143 1.18 -2.20 3.38
N TRP A 144 2.43 -1.86 3.66
CA TRP A 144 3.55 -2.78 3.74
C TRP A 144 3.91 -3.05 5.20
N VAL A 145 3.62 -4.24 5.70
CA VAL A 145 4.04 -4.65 7.04
C VAL A 145 5.48 -5.16 6.97
N SER A 146 6.40 -4.22 7.13
CA SER A 146 7.84 -4.42 7.03
C SER A 146 8.39 -5.22 8.21
N SER A 147 9.22 -6.24 7.95
CA SER A 147 9.93 -6.95 9.02
C SER A 147 10.93 -6.06 9.75
N LEU A 148 11.65 -5.21 9.01
CA LEU A 148 12.59 -4.23 9.57
C LEU A 148 11.89 -3.28 10.54
N CYS A 149 10.79 -2.67 10.11
CA CYS A 149 10.11 -1.65 10.92
C CYS A 149 9.40 -2.26 12.13
N ASP A 150 8.78 -3.42 11.97
CA ASP A 150 8.13 -4.15 13.07
C ASP A 150 9.17 -4.65 14.11
N SER A 151 10.32 -5.19 13.65
CA SER A 151 11.42 -5.57 14.54
C SER A 151 11.99 -4.36 15.27
N THR A 152 12.23 -3.25 14.57
CA THR A 152 12.76 -2.01 15.16
C THR A 152 11.79 -1.45 16.21
N ALA A 153 10.50 -1.40 15.93
CA ALA A 153 9.48 -0.94 16.87
C ALA A 153 9.43 -1.79 18.15
N LYS A 154 9.80 -3.08 18.07
CA LYS A 154 9.89 -4.01 19.20
C LYS A 154 11.28 -4.06 19.84
N GLY A 155 12.23 -3.20 19.41
CA GLY A 155 13.62 -3.19 19.91
C GLY A 155 14.37 -4.49 19.59
N LYS A 156 14.09 -5.11 18.46
CA LYS A 156 14.69 -6.37 17.99
C LYS A 156 15.46 -6.15 16.68
N PRO A 157 16.54 -6.91 16.44
CA PRO A 157 17.21 -6.91 15.13
C PRO A 157 16.34 -7.60 14.07
N ASP A 158 16.50 -7.14 12.81
CA ASP A 158 15.81 -7.68 11.63
C ASP A 158 16.51 -8.94 11.09
N ILE A 159 16.32 -10.05 11.81
CA ILE A 159 16.94 -11.36 11.54
C ILE A 159 15.94 -12.53 11.70
N GLU A 160 14.66 -12.31 11.39
CA GLU A 160 13.56 -13.24 11.67
C GLU A 160 13.40 -13.58 13.17
N LEU A 161 13.91 -12.74 14.09
CA LEU A 161 13.77 -12.92 15.52
C LEU A 161 12.34 -12.67 15.99
N VAL A 162 11.63 -11.76 15.34
CA VAL A 162 10.21 -11.51 15.59
C VAL A 162 9.42 -12.57 14.81
N ASP A 163 8.92 -13.56 15.54
CA ASP A 163 8.18 -14.67 14.96
C ASP A 163 6.83 -14.25 14.36
N LEU A 164 6.25 -15.14 13.56
CA LEU A 164 4.98 -14.86 12.88
C LEU A 164 3.86 -14.53 13.88
N SER A 165 3.79 -15.20 15.03
CA SER A 165 2.71 -14.95 16.02
C SER A 165 2.75 -13.52 16.55
N SER A 166 3.96 -12.99 16.79
CA SER A 166 4.16 -11.59 17.18
C SER A 166 3.79 -10.64 16.03
N ARG A 167 4.11 -11.00 14.78
CA ARG A 167 3.78 -10.19 13.60
C ARG A 167 2.29 -10.20 13.31
N LEU A 168 1.58 -11.31 13.57
CA LEU A 168 0.13 -11.38 13.44
C LEU A 168 -0.59 -10.43 14.40
N ARG A 169 -0.04 -10.19 15.61
CA ARG A 169 -0.59 -9.17 16.52
C ARG A 169 -0.42 -7.76 15.97
N THR A 170 0.74 -7.44 15.39
CA THR A 170 0.95 -6.15 14.70
C THR A 170 -0.04 -5.95 13.55
N ILE A 171 -0.30 -7.01 12.78
CA ILE A 171 -1.29 -6.98 11.69
C ILE A 171 -2.70 -6.74 12.26
N ASP A 172 -3.05 -7.39 13.35
CA ASP A 172 -4.34 -7.23 14.03
C ASP A 172 -4.55 -5.79 14.50
N ASP A 173 -3.57 -5.22 15.21
CA ASP A 173 -3.58 -3.80 15.64
C ASP A 173 -3.76 -2.82 14.45
N ILE A 174 -3.16 -3.12 13.30
CA ILE A 174 -3.32 -2.34 12.07
C ILE A 174 -4.73 -2.51 11.50
N MET A 175 -5.25 -3.74 11.49
CA MET A 175 -6.58 -4.06 10.95
C MET A 175 -7.72 -3.41 11.72
N GLU A 176 -7.56 -3.21 13.03
CA GLU A 176 -8.55 -2.52 13.88
C GLU A 176 -8.87 -1.09 13.38
N VAL A 177 -7.89 -0.41 12.79
CA VAL A 177 -7.99 1.02 12.46
C VAL A 177 -7.93 1.30 10.94
N THR A 178 -7.87 0.26 10.10
CA THR A 178 -7.65 0.42 8.66
C THR A 178 -8.52 -0.52 7.82
N THR A 179 -8.71 -0.14 6.55
CA THR A 179 -9.44 -0.96 5.55
C THR A 179 -8.60 -1.31 4.33
N LYS A 180 -7.43 -0.69 4.16
CA LYS A 180 -6.55 -0.91 2.99
C LYS A 180 -5.95 -2.32 2.98
N PRO A 181 -5.63 -2.86 1.79
CA PRO A 181 -4.99 -4.17 1.68
C PRO A 181 -3.61 -4.17 2.34
N ILE A 182 -3.25 -5.30 2.93
CA ILE A 182 -1.97 -5.52 3.60
C ILE A 182 -1.10 -6.43 2.77
N ILE A 183 0.14 -6.01 2.52
CA ILE A 183 1.23 -6.80 1.96
C ILE A 183 2.21 -7.08 3.10
N LEU A 184 2.41 -8.33 3.45
CA LEU A 184 3.32 -8.73 4.52
C LEU A 184 4.71 -9.03 3.96
N ASP A 185 5.75 -8.47 4.58
CA ASP A 185 7.13 -8.96 4.44
C ASP A 185 7.24 -10.33 5.15
N GLY A 186 7.27 -11.39 4.38
CA GLY A 186 7.32 -12.75 4.86
C GLY A 186 8.73 -13.27 5.12
N ASP A 187 9.74 -12.39 5.05
CA ASP A 187 11.15 -12.75 5.18
C ASP A 187 11.53 -13.89 4.21
N THR A 188 12.18 -14.94 4.68
CA THR A 188 12.48 -16.13 3.85
C THR A 188 11.28 -17.06 3.64
N GLY A 189 10.16 -16.81 4.32
CA GLY A 189 9.01 -17.71 4.40
C GLY A 189 9.22 -18.90 5.32
N GLY A 190 10.42 -19.05 5.91
CA GLY A 190 10.76 -20.18 6.77
C GLY A 190 10.85 -21.52 6.02
N LEU A 191 10.63 -22.62 6.74
CA LEU A 191 10.58 -23.97 6.16
C LEU A 191 9.31 -24.14 5.30
N PRO A 192 9.37 -24.85 4.16
CA PRO A 192 8.21 -25.05 3.29
C PRO A 192 6.98 -25.64 4.02
N GLU A 193 7.20 -26.55 4.96
CA GLU A 193 6.16 -27.18 5.78
C GLU A 193 5.46 -26.18 6.70
N HIS A 194 6.19 -25.20 7.23
CA HIS A 194 5.61 -24.13 8.06
C HIS A 194 4.94 -23.06 7.18
N PHE A 195 5.51 -22.77 6.02
CA PHE A 195 4.97 -21.77 5.09
C PHE A 195 3.54 -22.11 4.65
N VAL A 196 3.22 -23.38 4.46
CA VAL A 196 1.85 -23.85 4.17
C VAL A 196 0.84 -23.38 5.23
N TYR A 197 1.19 -23.48 6.51
CA TYR A 197 0.32 -23.04 7.61
C TYR A 197 0.28 -21.51 7.73
N ASN A 198 1.42 -20.86 7.47
CA ASN A 198 1.50 -19.39 7.45
C ASN A 198 0.58 -18.81 6.39
N VAL A 199 0.59 -19.35 5.16
CA VAL A 199 -0.32 -18.95 4.07
C VAL A 199 -1.78 -19.05 4.49
N ARG A 200 -2.21 -20.19 5.05
CA ARG A 200 -3.58 -20.38 5.51
C ARG A 200 -4.00 -19.39 6.60
N THR A 201 -3.06 -19.08 7.51
CA THR A 201 -3.34 -18.13 8.59
C THR A 201 -3.48 -16.71 8.06
N LEU A 202 -2.55 -16.27 7.21
CA LEU A 202 -2.57 -14.94 6.60
C LEU A 202 -3.81 -14.74 5.73
N GLU A 203 -4.15 -15.74 4.93
CA GLU A 203 -5.34 -15.72 4.08
C GLU A 203 -6.63 -15.61 4.90
N ARG A 204 -6.74 -16.38 5.99
CA ARG A 204 -7.91 -16.34 6.90
C ARG A 204 -8.04 -14.98 7.59
N MET A 205 -6.93 -14.34 7.96
CA MET A 205 -6.94 -13.02 8.57
C MET A 205 -7.33 -11.91 7.59
N GLY A 206 -7.24 -12.15 6.29
CA GLY A 206 -7.53 -11.13 5.27
C GLY A 206 -6.32 -10.35 4.79
N VAL A 207 -5.10 -10.83 5.05
CA VAL A 207 -3.89 -10.30 4.40
C VAL A 207 -4.00 -10.53 2.89
N SER A 208 -3.61 -9.53 2.09
CA SER A 208 -3.78 -9.56 0.64
C SER A 208 -2.62 -10.25 -0.07
N ALA A 209 -1.41 -10.08 0.44
CA ALA A 209 -0.21 -10.71 -0.13
C ALA A 209 0.86 -10.96 0.93
N VAL A 210 1.68 -11.96 0.67
CA VAL A 210 2.96 -12.16 1.34
C VAL A 210 4.09 -12.11 0.31
N ILE A 211 5.17 -11.39 0.64
CA ILE A 211 6.40 -11.37 -0.15
C ILE A 211 7.43 -12.21 0.59
N ILE A 212 8.02 -13.21 -0.07
CA ILE A 212 9.08 -14.05 0.47
C ILE A 212 10.34 -13.94 -0.39
N GLU A 213 11.50 -13.85 0.26
CA GLU A 213 12.78 -13.71 -0.44
C GLU A 213 13.46 -15.07 -0.67
N ASP A 214 14.15 -15.20 -1.80
CA ASP A 214 14.83 -16.43 -2.23
C ASP A 214 16.18 -16.66 -1.52
N LYS A 215 16.18 -16.40 -0.20
CA LYS A 215 17.31 -16.70 0.70
C LYS A 215 16.96 -17.85 1.64
N LYS A 216 18.01 -18.45 2.22
CA LYS A 216 17.89 -19.49 3.24
C LYS A 216 18.89 -19.29 4.37
N GLY A 217 18.63 -19.96 5.48
CA GLY A 217 19.38 -19.77 6.72
C GLY A 217 18.91 -18.57 7.49
N LEU A 218 19.72 -18.06 8.40
CA LEU A 218 19.39 -16.88 9.19
C LEU A 218 19.32 -15.66 8.27
N LYS A 219 18.16 -14.97 8.30
CA LYS A 219 17.97 -13.75 7.54
C LYS A 219 19.04 -12.71 7.88
N LYS A 220 19.52 -12.04 6.85
CA LYS A 220 20.31 -10.81 6.94
C LYS A 220 19.63 -9.74 6.12
N ASN A 221 19.65 -8.49 6.58
CA ASN A 221 19.06 -7.40 5.83
C ASN A 221 19.77 -7.24 4.48
N SER A 222 18.99 -7.15 3.41
CA SER A 222 19.51 -7.12 2.03
C SER A 222 20.39 -5.91 1.75
N LEU A 223 20.20 -4.78 2.48
CA LEU A 223 21.03 -3.59 2.31
C LEU A 223 22.50 -3.79 2.72
N PHE A 224 22.82 -4.83 3.50
CA PHE A 224 24.21 -5.24 3.71
C PHE A 224 24.87 -5.83 2.45
N GLY A 225 24.07 -6.33 1.49
CA GLY A 225 24.58 -6.93 0.26
C GLY A 225 25.57 -8.05 0.54
N THR A 226 26.74 -7.99 -0.08
CA THR A 226 27.83 -8.95 0.08
C THR A 226 28.76 -8.65 1.27
N GLU A 227 28.49 -7.60 2.05
CA GLU A 227 29.27 -7.27 3.26
C GLU A 227 29.07 -8.29 4.39
N VAL A 228 27.98 -9.05 4.33
CA VAL A 228 27.70 -10.18 5.23
C VAL A 228 27.38 -11.42 4.41
N GLU A 229 27.74 -12.58 4.94
CA GLU A 229 27.42 -13.84 4.26
C GLU A 229 25.91 -14.06 4.21
N GLN A 230 25.36 -14.20 3.00
CA GLN A 230 23.96 -14.46 2.72
C GLN A 230 23.88 -15.60 1.68
N THR A 231 23.05 -16.58 1.95
CA THR A 231 22.89 -17.74 1.06
C THR A 231 21.58 -17.63 0.29
N GLN A 232 21.68 -17.50 -1.04
CA GLN A 232 20.54 -17.58 -1.93
C GLN A 232 20.11 -19.04 -2.07
N ASP A 233 18.81 -19.31 -2.03
CA ASP A 233 18.27 -20.65 -2.22
C ASP A 233 18.41 -21.09 -3.68
N SER A 234 18.35 -22.41 -3.91
CA SER A 234 18.29 -22.94 -5.27
C SER A 234 16.96 -22.54 -5.92
N ILE A 235 16.96 -22.41 -7.24
CA ILE A 235 15.76 -22.12 -8.02
C ILE A 235 14.69 -23.19 -7.74
N GLU A 236 15.09 -24.45 -7.68
CA GLU A 236 14.20 -25.59 -7.45
C GLU A 236 13.61 -25.57 -6.04
N GLY A 237 14.45 -25.34 -5.01
CA GLY A 237 14.00 -25.31 -3.61
C GLY A 237 13.00 -24.18 -3.34
N PHE A 238 13.33 -22.98 -3.81
CA PHE A 238 12.42 -21.85 -3.65
C PHE A 238 11.14 -21.99 -4.50
N SER A 239 11.23 -22.53 -5.72
CA SER A 239 10.06 -22.87 -6.55
C SER A 239 9.14 -23.89 -5.87
N GLU A 240 9.70 -24.90 -5.17
CA GLU A 240 8.88 -25.85 -4.42
C GLU A 240 8.19 -25.19 -3.23
N LYS A 241 8.85 -24.28 -2.52
CA LYS A 241 8.23 -23.47 -1.46
C LYS A 241 7.04 -22.67 -2.00
N ILE A 242 7.19 -22.00 -3.16
CA ILE A 242 6.09 -21.28 -3.83
C ILE A 242 4.95 -22.25 -4.15
N ARG A 243 5.23 -23.38 -4.80
CA ARG A 243 4.20 -24.38 -5.12
C ARG A 243 3.49 -24.91 -3.88
N ALA A 244 4.22 -25.14 -2.80
CA ALA A 244 3.64 -25.60 -1.54
C ALA A 244 2.69 -24.53 -0.96
N GLY A 245 3.09 -23.26 -0.95
CA GLY A 245 2.23 -22.14 -0.57
C GLY A 245 0.99 -22.03 -1.46
N LYS A 246 1.13 -22.13 -2.77
CA LYS A 246 0.01 -22.07 -3.72
C LYS A 246 -0.98 -23.22 -3.50
N ARG A 247 -0.51 -24.43 -3.25
CA ARG A 247 -1.41 -25.56 -2.90
C ARG A 247 -2.13 -25.37 -1.57
N ALA A 248 -1.58 -24.55 -0.67
CA ALA A 248 -2.17 -24.28 0.64
C ALA A 248 -3.28 -23.23 0.59
N GLN A 249 -3.30 -22.38 -0.42
CA GLN A 249 -4.32 -21.34 -0.58
C GLN A 249 -5.73 -21.92 -0.66
N LEU A 250 -6.70 -21.20 -0.09
CA LEU A 250 -8.12 -21.55 -0.15
C LEU A 250 -8.84 -20.77 -1.25
N THR A 251 -8.30 -19.62 -1.65
CA THR A 251 -8.86 -18.74 -2.67
C THR A 251 -7.76 -18.22 -3.59
N ASP A 252 -8.14 -17.72 -4.76
CA ASP A 252 -7.22 -17.07 -5.70
C ASP A 252 -6.96 -15.60 -5.35
N ASP A 253 -7.58 -15.07 -4.30
CA ASP A 253 -7.48 -13.66 -3.92
C ASP A 253 -6.15 -13.32 -3.25
N PHE A 254 -5.63 -14.21 -2.39
CA PHE A 254 -4.36 -14.04 -1.71
C PHE A 254 -3.19 -14.19 -2.69
N MET A 255 -2.14 -13.38 -2.52
CA MET A 255 -0.98 -13.39 -3.42
C MET A 255 0.29 -13.85 -2.71
N ILE A 256 1.05 -14.71 -3.38
CA ILE A 256 2.43 -15.07 -3.00
C ILE A 256 3.36 -14.41 -4.00
N ILE A 257 4.15 -13.44 -3.54
CA ILE A 257 5.08 -12.67 -4.37
C ILE A 257 6.50 -13.14 -4.06
N ALA A 258 7.25 -13.48 -5.11
CA ALA A 258 8.62 -13.96 -4.99
C ALA A 258 9.60 -12.77 -5.09
N ARG A 259 10.40 -12.55 -4.03
CA ARG A 259 11.46 -11.55 -4.01
C ARG A 259 12.76 -12.19 -4.40
N ILE A 260 13.42 -11.60 -5.41
CA ILE A 260 14.66 -12.06 -6.00
C ILE A 260 15.82 -11.23 -5.47
N GLU A 261 16.77 -11.88 -4.86
CA GLU A 261 17.95 -11.24 -4.25
C GLU A 261 19.22 -11.32 -5.13
N SER A 262 19.10 -11.76 -6.39
CA SER A 262 20.23 -11.92 -7.29
C SER A 262 21.08 -10.68 -7.50
N LEU A 263 20.45 -9.48 -7.62
CA LEU A 263 21.18 -8.22 -7.78
C LEU A 263 21.84 -7.78 -6.46
N ILE A 264 21.21 -8.06 -5.32
CA ILE A 264 21.75 -7.80 -3.98
C ILE A 264 23.01 -8.66 -3.73
N LEU A 265 22.97 -9.92 -4.16
CA LEU A 265 24.02 -10.91 -3.98
C LEU A 265 25.03 -10.97 -5.15
N GLU A 266 24.96 -9.99 -6.06
CA GLU A 266 25.87 -9.85 -7.21
C GLU A 266 25.92 -11.08 -8.13
N ARG A 267 24.78 -11.82 -8.23
CA ARG A 267 24.63 -12.98 -9.14
C ARG A 267 24.33 -12.54 -10.58
N GLY A 268 24.00 -11.27 -10.77
CA GLY A 268 23.78 -10.65 -12.06
C GLY A 268 22.36 -10.78 -12.62
N MET A 269 22.14 -10.07 -13.72
CA MET A 269 20.83 -9.90 -14.36
C MET A 269 20.28 -11.22 -14.92
N GLU A 270 21.13 -12.06 -15.53
CA GLU A 270 20.72 -13.33 -16.13
C GLU A 270 20.17 -14.32 -15.07
N ASP A 271 20.80 -14.36 -13.88
CA ASP A 271 20.30 -15.17 -12.77
C ASP A 271 18.95 -14.60 -12.26
N ALA A 272 18.83 -13.28 -12.14
CA ALA A 272 17.57 -12.63 -11.73
C ALA A 272 16.42 -12.97 -12.68
N LEU A 273 16.61 -12.85 -13.99
CA LEU A 273 15.60 -13.17 -15.00
C LEU A 273 15.25 -14.65 -15.05
N LYS A 274 16.25 -15.54 -14.92
CA LYS A 274 16.05 -16.99 -14.86
C LYS A 274 15.19 -17.37 -13.64
N ARG A 275 15.45 -16.76 -12.47
CA ARG A 275 14.64 -16.94 -11.26
C ARG A 275 13.23 -16.41 -11.43
N ALA A 276 13.07 -15.21 -11.96
CA ALA A 276 11.76 -14.63 -12.23
C ALA A 276 10.90 -15.58 -13.07
N ALA A 277 11.42 -16.08 -14.19
CA ALA A 277 10.71 -17.03 -15.05
C ALA A 277 10.39 -18.36 -14.33
N ALA A 278 11.30 -18.89 -13.52
CA ALA A 278 11.08 -20.12 -12.78
C ALA A 278 10.01 -19.94 -11.67
N PHE A 279 10.04 -18.81 -10.95
CA PHE A 279 9.12 -18.54 -9.85
C PHE A 279 7.71 -18.22 -10.36
N THR A 280 7.58 -17.50 -11.47
CA THR A 280 6.29 -17.32 -12.17
C THR A 280 5.72 -18.67 -12.61
N LYS A 281 6.55 -19.52 -13.23
CA LYS A 281 6.14 -20.89 -13.60
C LYS A 281 5.77 -21.76 -12.40
N ALA A 282 6.35 -21.51 -11.23
CA ALA A 282 5.99 -22.18 -9.98
C ALA A 282 4.67 -21.68 -9.38
N GLY A 283 4.09 -20.59 -9.90
CA GLY A 283 2.83 -20.02 -9.50
C GLY A 283 2.92 -18.77 -8.63
N ALA A 284 4.09 -18.11 -8.58
CA ALA A 284 4.19 -16.80 -7.93
C ALA A 284 3.23 -15.81 -8.59
N ASP A 285 2.47 -15.07 -7.77
CA ASP A 285 1.48 -14.10 -8.21
C ASP A 285 2.09 -12.72 -8.53
N GLY A 286 3.39 -12.55 -8.28
CA GLY A 286 4.16 -11.35 -8.58
C GLY A 286 5.64 -11.60 -8.34
N ILE A 287 6.47 -10.74 -8.93
CA ILE A 287 7.92 -10.77 -8.79
C ILE A 287 8.37 -9.45 -8.19
N MET A 288 9.13 -9.51 -7.09
CA MET A 288 9.82 -8.36 -6.53
C MET A 288 11.30 -8.44 -6.84
N ILE A 289 11.82 -7.41 -7.49
CA ILE A 289 13.25 -7.24 -7.73
C ILE A 289 13.81 -6.20 -6.76
N HIS A 290 14.99 -6.47 -6.22
CA HIS A 290 15.60 -5.61 -5.20
C HIS A 290 17.03 -5.22 -5.60
N SER A 291 17.40 -3.98 -5.36
CA SER A 291 18.75 -3.44 -5.58
C SER A 291 19.15 -2.50 -4.44
N ARG A 292 20.45 -2.44 -4.15
CA ARG A 292 21.06 -1.47 -3.23
C ARG A 292 21.75 -0.30 -3.92
N LYS A 293 21.78 -0.29 -5.26
CA LYS A 293 22.37 0.81 -6.03
C LYS A 293 21.51 2.05 -5.95
N LYS A 294 22.14 3.21 -5.99
CA LYS A 294 21.45 4.51 -6.07
C LYS A 294 20.90 4.80 -7.46
N ASP A 295 21.57 4.25 -8.48
CA ASP A 295 21.13 4.33 -9.87
C ASP A 295 20.06 3.26 -10.12
N PRO A 296 18.87 3.62 -10.60
CA PRO A 296 17.80 2.68 -10.91
C PRO A 296 18.06 1.81 -12.16
N ALA A 297 19.10 2.06 -12.94
CA ALA A 297 19.33 1.46 -14.26
C ALA A 297 19.19 -0.08 -14.28
N GLU A 298 19.73 -0.79 -13.27
CA GLU A 298 19.61 -2.25 -13.24
C GLU A 298 18.19 -2.74 -12.90
N ILE A 299 17.40 -1.94 -12.15
CA ILE A 299 15.98 -2.24 -11.90
C ILE A 299 15.18 -2.05 -13.18
N LEU A 300 15.41 -0.94 -13.88
CA LEU A 300 14.72 -0.65 -15.14
C LEU A 300 15.08 -1.67 -16.22
N GLU A 301 16.36 -2.06 -16.34
CA GLU A 301 16.79 -3.14 -17.23
C GLU A 301 16.07 -4.45 -16.92
N PHE A 302 15.99 -4.82 -15.65
CA PHE A 302 15.25 -6.04 -15.25
C PHE A 302 13.77 -5.93 -15.66
N CYS A 303 13.13 -4.82 -15.37
CA CYS A 303 11.71 -4.60 -15.70
C CYS A 303 11.45 -4.73 -17.20
N ASP A 304 12.22 -4.04 -18.04
CA ASP A 304 12.09 -4.07 -19.49
C ASP A 304 12.29 -5.48 -20.07
N ARG A 305 13.35 -6.16 -19.63
CA ARG A 305 13.67 -7.52 -20.08
C ARG A 305 12.65 -8.55 -19.60
N PHE A 306 12.16 -8.42 -18.37
CA PHE A 306 11.12 -9.30 -17.86
C PHE A 306 9.80 -9.06 -18.60
N ARG A 307 9.40 -7.81 -18.85
CA ARG A 307 8.19 -7.43 -19.61
C ARG A 307 8.23 -7.90 -21.06
N ALA A 308 9.39 -8.03 -21.65
CA ALA A 308 9.53 -8.60 -22.99
C ALA A 308 9.05 -10.07 -23.06
N SER A 309 9.16 -10.82 -21.98
CA SER A 309 8.77 -12.23 -21.88
C SER A 309 7.47 -12.47 -21.10
N ASP A 310 7.15 -11.62 -20.14
CA ASP A 310 5.95 -11.73 -19.27
C ASP A 310 5.27 -10.36 -19.11
N LYS A 311 4.10 -10.22 -19.73
CA LYS A 311 3.32 -8.98 -19.71
C LYS A 311 2.29 -8.92 -18.57
N ALA A 312 2.05 -10.02 -17.88
CA ALA A 312 0.93 -10.18 -16.96
C ALA A 312 1.34 -10.19 -15.47
N THR A 313 2.46 -10.81 -15.15
CA THR A 313 2.90 -10.97 -13.74
C THR A 313 3.27 -9.60 -13.14
N PRO A 314 2.64 -9.17 -12.04
CA PRO A 314 2.97 -7.92 -11.37
C PRO A 314 4.44 -7.82 -10.96
N ILE A 315 5.07 -6.67 -11.24
CA ILE A 315 6.41 -6.34 -10.77
C ILE A 315 6.30 -5.42 -9.56
N VAL A 316 7.03 -5.75 -8.51
CA VAL A 316 7.13 -4.99 -7.25
C VAL A 316 8.52 -4.44 -7.09
N VAL A 317 8.65 -3.16 -6.73
CA VAL A 317 9.93 -2.52 -6.42
C VAL A 317 9.89 -1.76 -5.12
N VAL A 318 11.07 -1.59 -4.51
CA VAL A 318 11.26 -0.84 -3.25
C VAL A 318 12.34 0.21 -3.48
N PRO A 319 11.99 1.46 -3.86
CA PRO A 319 12.96 2.49 -4.21
C PRO A 319 13.60 3.16 -2.98
N THR A 320 14.11 2.37 -2.02
CA THR A 320 14.79 2.90 -0.84
C THR A 320 16.16 3.48 -1.18
N SER A 321 16.94 2.77 -2.02
CA SER A 321 18.28 3.20 -2.43
C SER A 321 18.25 4.13 -3.64
N PHE A 322 17.37 3.87 -4.61
CA PHE A 322 17.19 4.64 -5.85
C PHE A 322 15.95 5.54 -5.79
N ASN A 323 15.87 6.36 -4.76
CA ASN A 323 14.67 7.13 -4.37
C ASN A 323 14.46 8.43 -5.16
N ALA A 324 15.23 8.66 -6.21
CA ALA A 324 15.06 9.84 -7.07
C ALA A 324 14.09 9.59 -8.25
N ILE A 325 13.75 8.33 -8.53
CA ILE A 325 12.85 7.95 -9.62
C ILE A 325 11.39 8.08 -9.17
N THR A 326 10.54 8.55 -10.08
CA THR A 326 9.11 8.73 -9.82
C THR A 326 8.29 7.44 -10.06
N GLU A 327 7.06 7.43 -9.55
CA GLU A 327 6.12 6.32 -9.78
C GLU A 327 5.75 6.21 -11.26
N GLU A 328 5.60 7.34 -11.96
CA GLU A 328 5.31 7.38 -13.39
C GLU A 328 6.45 6.79 -14.23
N GLU A 329 7.69 7.11 -13.88
CA GLU A 329 8.86 6.54 -14.55
C GLU A 329 8.93 5.02 -14.32
N LEU A 330 8.68 4.55 -13.10
CA LEU A 330 8.60 3.12 -12.78
C LEU A 330 7.46 2.43 -13.53
N ALA A 331 6.28 3.06 -13.61
CA ALA A 331 5.14 2.55 -14.36
C ALA A 331 5.43 2.40 -15.86
N ALA A 332 6.15 3.36 -16.46
CA ALA A 332 6.56 3.31 -17.86
C ALA A 332 7.41 2.06 -18.19
N HIS A 333 8.15 1.53 -17.20
CA HIS A 333 8.90 0.27 -17.28
C HIS A 333 8.10 -0.95 -16.81
N GLY A 334 6.79 -0.80 -16.60
CA GLY A 334 5.88 -1.90 -16.26
C GLY A 334 5.89 -2.34 -14.81
N VAL A 335 6.35 -1.50 -13.87
CA VAL A 335 6.18 -1.71 -12.43
C VAL A 335 4.71 -1.54 -12.06
N ASN A 336 4.19 -2.41 -11.20
CA ASN A 336 2.79 -2.40 -10.76
C ASN A 336 2.61 -2.06 -9.29
N ILE A 337 3.63 -2.31 -8.45
CA ILE A 337 3.59 -1.98 -7.03
C ILE A 337 4.89 -1.27 -6.65
N VAL A 338 4.77 -0.10 -6.03
CA VAL A 338 5.87 0.63 -5.42
C VAL A 338 5.70 0.63 -3.91
N ILE A 339 6.74 0.18 -3.18
CA ILE A 339 6.72 0.06 -1.72
C ILE A 339 7.66 1.09 -1.08
N TYR A 340 7.13 1.98 -0.29
CA TYR A 340 7.85 2.88 0.62
C TYR A 340 8.06 2.19 1.96
N ALA A 341 9.18 1.48 2.10
CA ALA A 341 9.33 0.39 3.04
C ALA A 341 9.71 0.77 4.48
N ASN A 342 10.24 1.98 4.72
CA ASN A 342 10.83 2.33 6.02
C ASN A 342 10.92 3.83 6.32
N GLN A 343 10.27 4.67 5.55
CA GLN A 343 10.38 6.13 5.65
C GLN A 343 9.75 6.68 6.94
N LEU A 344 8.60 6.12 7.37
CA LEU A 344 7.94 6.55 8.60
C LEU A 344 8.78 6.20 9.84
N THR A 345 9.28 4.96 9.94
CA THR A 345 10.17 4.56 11.04
C THR A 345 11.43 5.41 11.09
N ARG A 346 12.07 5.66 9.93
CA ARG A 346 13.29 6.46 9.83
C ARG A 346 13.09 7.93 10.12
N SER A 347 11.90 8.48 9.90
CA SER A 347 11.56 9.85 10.26
C SER A 347 11.15 9.97 11.74
N ALA A 348 10.45 8.98 12.27
CA ALA A 348 9.95 9.01 13.65
C ALA A 348 11.07 8.98 14.68
N PHE A 349 12.07 8.10 14.52
CA PHE A 349 13.14 7.93 15.51
C PHE A 349 13.91 9.23 15.79
N PRO A 350 14.49 9.93 14.80
CA PRO A 350 15.23 11.16 15.06
C PRO A 350 14.34 12.29 15.59
N ALA A 351 13.06 12.36 15.21
CA ALA A 351 12.13 13.36 15.72
C ALA A 351 11.83 13.13 17.21
N MET A 352 11.54 11.88 17.59
CA MET A 352 11.32 11.50 18.99
C MET A 352 12.59 11.69 19.83
N GLN A 353 13.74 11.27 19.31
CA GLN A 353 15.04 11.46 19.98
C GLN A 353 15.32 12.93 20.25
N LYS A 354 15.14 13.79 19.24
CA LYS A 354 15.33 15.23 19.37
C LYS A 354 14.41 15.84 20.44
N THR A 355 13.17 15.41 20.51
CA THR A 355 12.23 15.84 21.54
C THR A 355 12.71 15.44 22.94
N ALA A 356 13.16 14.20 23.12
CA ALA A 356 13.69 13.72 24.40
C ALA A 356 14.97 14.49 24.83
N GLU A 357 15.89 14.76 23.89
CA GLU A 357 17.10 15.52 24.14
C GLU A 357 16.79 16.96 24.61
N ASP A 358 15.82 17.63 23.98
CA ASP A 358 15.47 19.01 24.31
C ASP A 358 14.79 19.09 25.69
N ILE A 359 13.94 18.14 26.04
CA ILE A 359 13.36 18.04 27.38
C ILE A 359 14.47 17.85 28.43
N LEU A 360 15.42 16.95 28.20
CA LEU A 360 16.56 16.73 29.09
C LEU A 360 17.43 17.97 29.23
N ARG A 361 17.70 18.67 28.13
CA ARG A 361 18.52 19.87 28.11
C ARG A 361 17.88 21.05 28.85
N CYS A 362 16.59 21.23 28.69
CA CYS A 362 15.82 22.33 29.23
C CYS A 362 15.22 22.05 30.61
N HIS A 363 15.26 20.79 31.08
CA HIS A 363 14.61 20.31 32.30
C HIS A 363 13.11 20.66 32.37
N ARG A 364 12.45 20.79 31.22
CA ARG A 364 11.02 21.05 31.04
C ARG A 364 10.61 20.82 29.58
N ALA A 365 9.30 20.74 29.32
CA ALA A 365 8.78 20.42 27.98
C ALA A 365 8.38 21.65 27.13
N LYS A 366 8.49 22.91 27.67
CA LYS A 366 8.01 24.11 26.98
C LYS A 366 8.63 24.31 25.58
N GLU A 367 9.89 23.98 25.42
CA GLU A 367 10.68 24.20 24.19
C GLU A 367 10.35 23.20 23.07
N VAL A 368 9.46 22.24 23.33
CA VAL A 368 9.04 21.26 22.32
C VAL A 368 7.57 21.42 21.90
N ASP A 369 6.79 22.31 22.52
CA ASP A 369 5.35 22.50 22.31
C ASP A 369 4.97 22.71 20.84
N ASP A 370 5.78 23.47 20.08
CA ASP A 370 5.56 23.81 18.67
C ASP A 370 5.71 22.62 17.71
N ARG A 371 6.28 21.50 18.20
CA ARG A 371 6.48 20.26 17.43
C ARG A 371 5.56 19.14 17.86
N LEU A 372 4.76 19.34 18.89
CA LEU A 372 3.86 18.35 19.41
C LEU A 372 2.46 18.50 18.83
N MET A 373 1.82 17.40 18.54
CA MET A 373 0.38 17.35 18.34
C MET A 373 -0.31 17.83 19.63
N SER A 374 -1.36 18.62 19.53
CA SER A 374 -2.08 19.08 20.71
C SER A 374 -2.72 17.89 21.46
N ILE A 375 -2.92 18.06 22.77
CA ILE A 375 -3.61 17.04 23.58
C ILE A 375 -5.03 16.77 23.05
N LYS A 376 -5.71 17.79 22.56
CA LYS A 376 -7.04 17.62 21.95
C LYS A 376 -6.98 16.77 20.70
N GLU A 377 -6.05 17.03 19.80
CA GLU A 377 -5.89 16.27 18.56
C GLU A 377 -5.54 14.80 18.82
N ILE A 378 -4.61 14.51 19.75
CA ILE A 378 -4.24 13.12 20.02
C ILE A 378 -5.37 12.32 20.70
N ILE A 379 -6.16 12.95 21.56
CA ILE A 379 -7.32 12.29 22.21
C ILE A 379 -8.39 11.96 21.17
N THR A 380 -8.58 12.82 20.17
CA THR A 380 -9.59 12.65 19.12
C THR A 380 -9.04 12.02 17.84
N LEU A 381 -7.79 11.53 17.83
CA LEU A 381 -7.15 10.95 16.66
C LEU A 381 -7.85 9.65 16.21
N ILE A 382 -8.31 8.87 17.18
CA ILE A 382 -9.08 7.64 16.97
C ILE A 382 -10.51 7.94 17.37
N ASP A 383 -11.43 7.79 16.42
CA ASP A 383 -12.85 8.05 16.65
C ASP A 383 -13.38 7.06 17.71
N GLU A 384 -14.11 7.57 18.71
CA GLU A 384 -14.92 6.72 19.58
C GLU A 384 -16.04 6.10 18.72
N LEU A 385 -16.19 4.78 18.76
CA LEU A 385 -17.17 4.02 17.97
C LEU A 385 -18.62 4.34 18.34
#